data_3f3d55670435e18bd819ac4ca65b6399
#
_entry.id   3f3d55670435e18bd819ac4ca65b6399
#
_cell.length_a   1.000
_cell.length_b   1.000
_cell.length_c   1.000
_cell.angle_alpha   90.00
_cell.angle_beta   90.00
_cell.angle_gamma   90.00
#
_symmetry.space_group_name_H-M   'P 1'
#
loop_
_entity.id
_entity.type
_entity.pdbx_description
1 polymer ?
#
loop_
_entity_poly.entity_id
_entity_poly.type
_entity_poly.pdbx_seq_one_letter_code
_entity_poly.pdbx_strand_id
1 'polypeptide(L)'
;MRWLSSIRIRCLLLGVLAALLLLPACGRGRHRVLEVAYVSAPQAALRDQVAAIFNRVGNVKNGERVEVLDREKRFARVRTSTGIEGWIEQRFLVDQKTFDALQKLTADNQNDPVQAPGVLRNDTNLHVTPGRDTEHLYQLASGAKVAILKRETAEKQSGAAPTPKSGTKTGAKPSAGPVLEDWWLVRDTLGRVGWVLSRMVDIDVPLDIAQYAEGQRFVAFFALNEVEDNDKGVQKKVPQYLCVLTDPHDGLPFDFDQVRVFTWNTRKHRYETAYREHGLDGVLPVTITKEDFDKEGNLPVFILRVKDDAGTVNERKYKLNTPIVRRVLAPGEVPTRSGKKRRG
;
A
#
# COMPACT_ATOMS: atom_id res chain seq x y z
N MET A 1 -27.28 50.58 -67.45
CA MET A 1 -27.49 49.13 -67.24
C MET A 1 -26.48 48.46 -66.22
N ARG A 2 -25.74 49.18 -65.40
CA ARG A 2 -24.71 48.57 -64.47
C ARG A 2 -25.21 48.47 -63.00
N TRP A 3 -26.38 49.01 -62.67
CA TRP A 3 -26.85 49.08 -61.28
C TRP A 3 -27.72 47.87 -60.83
N LEU A 4 -28.33 47.22 -61.76
CA LEU A 4 -29.19 46.04 -61.51
C LEU A 4 -28.39 44.72 -61.30
N SER A 5 -27.12 44.64 -61.73
CA SER A 5 -26.31 43.48 -61.56
C SER A 5 -25.74 43.36 -60.13
N SER A 6 -25.48 44.49 -59.48
CA SER A 6 -24.93 44.53 -58.13
C SER A 6 -25.93 44.13 -57.03
N ILE A 7 -27.21 44.39 -57.25
CA ILE A 7 -28.26 43.98 -56.29
C ILE A 7 -28.52 42.48 -56.34
N ARG A 8 -28.51 41.88 -57.55
CA ARG A 8 -28.70 40.45 -57.74
C ARG A 8 -27.55 39.64 -57.10
N ILE A 9 -26.30 40.10 -57.22
CA ILE A 9 -25.11 39.47 -56.57
C ILE A 9 -25.16 39.58 -55.04
N ARG A 10 -25.59 40.71 -54.49
CA ARG A 10 -25.79 40.90 -53.06
C ARG A 10 -26.90 40.05 -52.48
N CYS A 11 -28.06 39.90 -53.21
CA CYS A 11 -29.13 38.99 -52.79
C CYS A 11 -28.72 37.52 -52.88
N LEU A 12 -27.89 37.11 -53.85
CA LEU A 12 -27.37 35.77 -54.00
C LEU A 12 -26.36 35.46 -52.88
N LEU A 13 -25.49 36.38 -52.55
CA LEU A 13 -24.54 36.24 -51.43
C LEU A 13 -25.21 36.18 -50.06
N LEU A 14 -26.26 36.97 -49.84
CA LEU A 14 -27.09 36.91 -48.64
C LEU A 14 -27.86 35.59 -48.53
N GLY A 15 -28.40 35.07 -49.65
CA GLY A 15 -29.07 33.77 -49.70
C GLY A 15 -28.14 32.61 -49.40
N VAL A 16 -26.88 32.61 -49.91
CA VAL A 16 -25.87 31.60 -49.64
C VAL A 16 -25.39 31.66 -48.17
N LEU A 17 -25.26 32.90 -47.63
CA LEU A 17 -24.87 33.06 -46.21
C LEU A 17 -25.98 32.59 -45.25
N ALA A 18 -27.28 32.84 -45.61
CA ALA A 18 -28.40 32.34 -44.83
C ALA A 18 -28.55 30.81 -44.92
N ALA A 19 -28.26 30.22 -46.09
CA ALA A 19 -28.27 28.76 -46.25
C ALA A 19 -27.14 28.06 -45.51
N LEU A 20 -25.96 28.69 -45.33
CA LEU A 20 -24.87 28.19 -44.47
C LEU A 20 -25.19 28.22 -42.97
N LEU A 21 -26.08 29.12 -42.54
CA LEU A 21 -26.55 29.21 -41.14
C LEU A 21 -27.62 28.17 -40.78
N LEU A 22 -28.22 27.52 -41.79
CA LEU A 22 -29.24 26.49 -41.63
C LEU A 22 -28.69 25.06 -41.71
N LEU A 23 -27.37 24.87 -41.74
CA LEU A 23 -26.80 23.55 -41.55
C LEU A 23 -27.21 23.06 -40.16
N PRO A 24 -28.07 22.01 -40.05
CA PRO A 24 -28.35 21.43 -38.74
C PRO A 24 -26.99 20.98 -38.19
N ALA A 25 -26.56 21.65 -37.15
CA ALA A 25 -25.50 21.09 -36.32
C ALA A 25 -26.01 19.70 -35.90
N CYS A 26 -25.59 18.64 -36.60
CA CYS A 26 -25.75 17.27 -36.16
C CYS A 26 -25.06 17.15 -34.82
N GLY A 27 -25.71 17.68 -33.80
CA GLY A 27 -25.39 17.38 -32.42
C GLY A 27 -25.60 15.87 -32.27
N ARG A 28 -24.56 15.06 -32.48
CA ARG A 28 -24.53 13.76 -31.86
C ARG A 28 -24.98 14.00 -30.42
N GLY A 29 -26.19 13.50 -30.08
CA GLY A 29 -26.76 13.68 -28.76
C GLY A 29 -25.69 13.33 -27.73
N ARG A 30 -25.02 14.33 -27.19
CA ARG A 30 -24.09 14.12 -26.09
C ARG A 30 -24.96 13.63 -24.96
N HIS A 31 -24.89 12.32 -24.69
CA HIS A 31 -25.50 11.76 -23.50
C HIS A 31 -25.02 12.58 -22.31
N ARG A 32 -25.96 13.03 -21.49
CA ARG A 32 -25.64 13.75 -20.25
C ARG A 32 -24.79 12.83 -19.36
N VAL A 33 -23.64 13.32 -18.92
CA VAL A 33 -22.81 12.61 -17.95
C VAL A 33 -23.54 12.60 -16.61
N LEU A 34 -23.81 11.42 -16.09
CA LEU A 34 -24.45 11.23 -14.79
C LEU A 34 -23.43 11.42 -13.66
N GLU A 35 -22.28 10.80 -13.80
CA GLU A 35 -21.18 10.83 -12.83
C GLU A 35 -19.85 10.42 -13.47
N VAL A 36 -18.78 10.62 -12.72
CA VAL A 36 -17.44 10.10 -13.03
C VAL A 36 -17.20 8.85 -12.21
N ALA A 37 -16.62 7.83 -12.82
CA ALA A 37 -16.22 6.60 -12.18
C ALA A 37 -14.82 6.15 -12.61
N TYR A 38 -14.25 5.20 -11.89
CA TYR A 38 -12.92 4.63 -12.15
C TYR A 38 -13.03 3.11 -12.22
N VAL A 39 -12.25 2.51 -13.11
CA VAL A 39 -12.25 1.06 -13.31
C VAL A 39 -11.44 0.37 -12.24
N SER A 40 -12.06 -0.49 -11.44
CA SER A 40 -11.39 -1.27 -10.40
C SER A 40 -10.90 -2.65 -10.89
N ALA A 41 -11.49 -3.19 -11.97
CA ALA A 41 -11.02 -4.44 -12.57
C ALA A 41 -9.65 -4.27 -13.22
N PRO A 42 -8.78 -5.31 -13.26
CA PRO A 42 -7.50 -5.26 -13.97
C PRO A 42 -7.64 -4.84 -15.43
N GLN A 43 -8.62 -5.43 -16.09
CA GLN A 43 -9.05 -5.14 -17.44
C GLN A 43 -10.52 -5.53 -17.60
N ALA A 44 -11.29 -4.73 -18.30
CA ALA A 44 -12.66 -5.05 -18.65
C ALA A 44 -12.97 -4.71 -20.12
N ALA A 45 -13.80 -5.55 -20.75
CA ALA A 45 -14.29 -5.30 -22.08
C ALA A 45 -15.51 -4.36 -22.03
N LEU A 46 -15.55 -3.38 -22.91
CA LEU A 46 -16.74 -2.58 -23.20
C LEU A 46 -17.57 -3.32 -24.24
N ARG A 47 -18.87 -3.46 -23.97
CA ARG A 47 -19.85 -4.16 -24.81
C ARG A 47 -20.72 -3.16 -25.55
N ASP A 48 -21.16 -3.51 -26.76
CA ASP A 48 -22.09 -2.69 -27.53
C ASP A 48 -23.50 -2.67 -26.90
N GLN A 49 -23.88 -3.74 -26.20
CA GLN A 49 -25.23 -3.91 -25.64
C GLN A 49 -25.23 -4.75 -24.35
N VAL A 50 -26.36 -4.64 -23.62
CA VAL A 50 -26.63 -5.42 -22.39
C VAL A 50 -27.36 -6.70 -22.80
N ALA A 51 -26.65 -7.66 -23.38
CA ALA A 51 -27.18 -8.94 -23.80
C ALA A 51 -26.20 -10.08 -23.52
N ALA A 52 -26.68 -11.33 -23.61
CA ALA A 52 -25.82 -12.50 -23.48
C ALA A 52 -24.83 -12.59 -24.65
N ILE A 53 -25.27 -12.21 -25.84
CA ILE A 53 -24.44 -12.10 -27.04
C ILE A 53 -24.17 -10.62 -27.26
N PHE A 54 -22.93 -10.24 -27.37
CA PHE A 54 -22.50 -8.83 -27.53
C PHE A 54 -21.19 -8.77 -28.34
N ASN A 55 -20.96 -7.62 -28.98
CA ASN A 55 -19.69 -7.32 -29.59
C ASN A 55 -18.83 -6.47 -28.63
N ARG A 56 -17.54 -6.72 -28.65
CA ARG A 56 -16.57 -5.93 -27.90
C ARG A 56 -16.24 -4.66 -28.70
N VAL A 57 -16.56 -3.49 -28.13
CA VAL A 57 -16.30 -2.18 -28.74
C VAL A 57 -15.03 -1.52 -28.23
N GLY A 58 -14.51 -1.97 -27.10
CA GLY A 58 -13.27 -1.46 -26.53
C GLY A 58 -12.85 -2.20 -25.28
N ASN A 59 -11.77 -1.73 -24.66
CA ASN A 59 -11.28 -2.18 -23.37
C ASN A 59 -10.95 -0.99 -22.50
N VAL A 60 -11.10 -1.19 -21.20
CA VAL A 60 -10.64 -0.29 -20.14
C VAL A 60 -9.73 -1.03 -19.17
N LYS A 61 -8.85 -0.29 -18.53
CA LYS A 61 -7.82 -0.82 -17.61
C LYS A 61 -8.05 -0.32 -16.20
N ASN A 62 -7.43 -1.00 -15.25
CA ASN A 62 -7.43 -0.60 -13.85
C ASN A 62 -7.01 0.86 -13.66
N GLY A 63 -7.77 1.61 -12.86
CA GLY A 63 -7.54 3.02 -12.58
C GLY A 63 -8.00 3.98 -13.68
N GLU A 64 -8.51 3.49 -14.82
CA GLU A 64 -8.97 4.34 -15.91
C GLU A 64 -10.23 5.12 -15.52
N ARG A 65 -10.21 6.44 -15.74
CA ARG A 65 -11.36 7.33 -15.53
C ARG A 65 -12.35 7.20 -16.68
N VAL A 66 -13.62 7.01 -16.35
CA VAL A 66 -14.72 6.93 -17.32
C VAL A 66 -15.88 7.84 -16.89
N GLU A 67 -16.66 8.28 -17.87
CA GLU A 67 -17.90 9.02 -17.66
C GLU A 67 -19.06 8.05 -17.75
N VAL A 68 -19.88 7.97 -16.71
CA VAL A 68 -21.10 7.15 -16.70
C VAL A 68 -22.22 7.95 -17.39
N LEU A 69 -22.80 7.36 -18.43
CA LEU A 69 -23.84 7.99 -19.26
C LEU A 69 -25.21 7.43 -18.94
N ASP A 70 -25.28 6.15 -18.55
CA ASP A 70 -26.53 5.44 -18.28
C ASP A 70 -26.31 4.23 -17.40
N ARG A 71 -27.36 3.70 -16.78
CA ARG A 71 -27.33 2.49 -15.95
C ARG A 71 -28.50 1.59 -16.31
N GLU A 72 -28.21 0.34 -16.59
CA GLU A 72 -29.21 -0.68 -16.86
C GLU A 72 -28.88 -1.97 -16.09
N LYS A 73 -29.76 -2.36 -15.16
CA LYS A 73 -29.58 -3.55 -14.30
C LYS A 73 -28.20 -3.53 -13.60
N ARG A 74 -27.34 -4.49 -13.94
CA ARG A 74 -25.96 -4.60 -13.40
C ARG A 74 -24.90 -3.93 -14.28
N PHE A 75 -25.29 -3.24 -15.35
CA PHE A 75 -24.38 -2.59 -16.28
C PHE A 75 -24.49 -1.08 -16.19
N ALA A 76 -23.39 -0.40 -16.51
CA ALA A 76 -23.30 1.02 -16.74
C ALA A 76 -22.80 1.27 -18.16
N ARG A 77 -23.43 2.20 -18.89
CA ARG A 77 -22.89 2.73 -20.14
C ARG A 77 -21.87 3.78 -19.82
N VAL A 78 -20.67 3.60 -20.28
CA VAL A 78 -19.56 4.50 -19.99
C VAL A 78 -18.95 5.05 -21.26
N ARG A 79 -18.30 6.21 -21.13
CA ARG A 79 -17.46 6.83 -22.15
C ARG A 79 -16.04 6.95 -21.61
N THR A 80 -15.08 6.44 -22.37
CA THR A 80 -13.66 6.58 -22.08
C THR A 80 -13.16 7.98 -22.44
N SER A 81 -11.94 8.33 -21.98
CA SER A 81 -11.27 9.59 -22.36
C SER A 81 -11.00 9.69 -23.87
N THR A 82 -10.93 8.55 -24.58
CA THR A 82 -10.77 8.48 -26.05
C THR A 82 -12.09 8.58 -26.80
N GLY A 83 -13.24 8.71 -26.09
CA GLY A 83 -14.56 8.84 -26.68
C GLY A 83 -15.23 7.51 -27.05
N ILE A 84 -14.65 6.37 -26.71
CA ILE A 84 -15.28 5.06 -26.90
C ILE A 84 -16.42 4.91 -25.90
N GLU A 85 -17.62 4.58 -26.38
CA GLU A 85 -18.77 4.28 -25.53
C GLU A 85 -19.07 2.79 -25.53
N GLY A 86 -19.46 2.27 -24.36
CA GLY A 86 -19.87 0.88 -24.23
C GLY A 86 -20.37 0.55 -22.82
N TRP A 87 -20.91 -0.66 -22.67
CA TRP A 87 -21.45 -1.16 -21.41
C TRP A 87 -20.41 -1.96 -20.65
N ILE A 88 -20.29 -1.69 -19.35
CA ILE A 88 -19.42 -2.38 -18.41
C ILE A 88 -20.24 -2.83 -17.19
N GLU A 89 -19.85 -3.90 -16.52
CA GLU A 89 -20.49 -4.31 -15.27
C GLU A 89 -20.21 -3.29 -14.15
N GLN A 90 -21.25 -2.84 -13.44
CA GLN A 90 -21.15 -1.81 -12.39
C GLN A 90 -20.18 -2.19 -11.28
N ARG A 91 -20.06 -3.50 -10.97
CA ARG A 91 -19.10 -3.99 -9.96
C ARG A 91 -17.63 -3.72 -10.28
N PHE A 92 -17.31 -3.37 -11.52
CA PHE A 92 -15.97 -3.00 -11.96
C PHE A 92 -15.72 -1.49 -11.90
N LEU A 93 -16.66 -0.74 -11.36
CA LEU A 93 -16.57 0.70 -11.24
C LEU A 93 -16.59 1.09 -9.76
N VAL A 94 -15.74 2.05 -9.42
CA VAL A 94 -15.78 2.78 -8.15
C VAL A 94 -16.03 4.25 -8.42
N ASP A 95 -16.63 4.91 -7.46
CA ASP A 95 -17.02 6.31 -7.56
C ASP A 95 -15.83 7.28 -7.38
N GLN A 96 -16.08 8.55 -7.65
CA GLN A 96 -15.10 9.63 -7.42
C GLN A 96 -14.68 9.72 -5.96
N LYS A 97 -15.58 9.44 -5.01
CA LYS A 97 -15.29 9.50 -3.58
C LYS A 97 -14.21 8.50 -3.17
N THR A 98 -14.28 7.27 -3.68
CA THR A 98 -13.25 6.23 -3.44
C THR A 98 -11.90 6.63 -4.04
N PHE A 99 -11.90 7.21 -5.25
CA PHE A 99 -10.68 7.74 -5.86
C PHE A 99 -10.08 8.85 -5.01
N ASP A 100 -10.88 9.85 -4.60
CA ASP A 100 -10.43 10.98 -3.78
C ASP A 100 -9.90 10.51 -2.42
N ALA A 101 -10.54 9.50 -1.81
CA ALA A 101 -10.07 8.91 -0.55
C ALA A 101 -8.67 8.27 -0.69
N LEU A 102 -8.40 7.55 -1.79
CA LEU A 102 -7.07 6.99 -2.05
C LEU A 102 -6.04 8.08 -2.37
N GLN A 103 -6.43 9.15 -3.09
CA GLN A 103 -5.55 10.29 -3.33
C GLN A 103 -5.19 10.98 -2.01
N LYS A 104 -6.18 11.18 -1.13
CA LYS A 104 -5.95 11.75 0.20
C LYS A 104 -5.03 10.84 1.04
N LEU A 105 -5.30 9.54 1.08
CA LEU A 105 -4.45 8.57 1.79
C LEU A 105 -3.00 8.64 1.29
N THR A 106 -2.82 8.76 -0.03
CA THR A 106 -1.50 8.91 -0.66
C THR A 106 -0.83 10.22 -0.22
N ALA A 107 -1.53 11.35 -0.28
CA ALA A 107 -1.00 12.65 0.12
C ALA A 107 -0.62 12.71 1.61
N ASP A 108 -1.49 12.18 2.48
CA ASP A 108 -1.29 12.16 3.93
C ASP A 108 -0.06 11.31 4.35
N ASN A 109 0.31 10.30 3.54
CA ASN A 109 1.38 9.34 3.87
C ASN A 109 2.58 9.39 2.88
N GLN A 110 2.66 10.39 2.01
CA GLN A 110 3.74 10.48 1.01
C GLN A 110 5.14 10.58 1.61
N ASN A 111 5.27 11.19 2.80
CA ASN A 111 6.53 11.42 3.51
C ASN A 111 6.77 10.41 4.64
N ASP A 112 5.88 9.44 4.82
CA ASP A 112 6.07 8.43 5.85
C ASP A 112 7.34 7.61 5.61
N PRO A 113 8.13 7.34 6.65
CA PRO A 113 9.37 6.59 6.54
C PRO A 113 9.09 5.14 6.16
N VAL A 114 9.84 4.65 5.18
CA VAL A 114 9.78 3.24 4.78
C VAL A 114 10.32 2.37 5.90
N GLN A 115 9.55 1.37 6.30
CA GLN A 115 9.92 0.43 7.35
C GLN A 115 10.57 -0.84 6.80
N ALA A 116 10.17 -1.29 5.62
CA ALA A 116 10.80 -2.39 4.92
C ALA A 116 10.44 -2.36 3.43
N PRO A 117 11.32 -2.90 2.57
CA PRO A 117 10.95 -3.30 1.21
C PRO A 117 10.08 -4.57 1.28
N GLY A 118 9.10 -4.67 0.39
CA GLY A 118 8.24 -5.85 0.30
C GLY A 118 7.96 -6.26 -1.13
N VAL A 119 7.56 -7.52 -1.30
CA VAL A 119 7.15 -8.09 -2.59
C VAL A 119 5.79 -8.76 -2.42
N LEU A 120 4.88 -8.53 -3.34
CA LEU A 120 3.55 -9.13 -3.29
C LEU A 120 3.59 -10.60 -3.70
N ARG A 121 2.94 -11.47 -2.92
CA ARG A 121 2.80 -12.91 -3.21
C ARG A 121 1.83 -13.19 -4.35
N ASN A 122 0.72 -12.43 -4.38
CA ASN A 122 -0.37 -12.59 -5.32
C ASN A 122 -0.88 -11.24 -5.77
N ASP A 123 -1.71 -11.23 -6.81
CA ASP A 123 -2.47 -10.05 -7.22
C ASP A 123 -3.29 -9.54 -6.03
N THR A 124 -3.17 -8.26 -5.74
CA THR A 124 -3.70 -7.66 -4.50
C THR A 124 -4.22 -6.26 -4.76
N ASN A 125 -5.36 -5.93 -4.16
CA ASN A 125 -5.93 -4.59 -4.25
C ASN A 125 -5.36 -3.65 -3.18
N LEU A 126 -5.22 -2.37 -3.53
CA LEU A 126 -4.98 -1.29 -2.59
C LEU A 126 -6.31 -0.80 -2.02
N HIS A 127 -6.54 -1.03 -0.73
CA HIS A 127 -7.74 -0.64 -0.01
C HIS A 127 -7.59 0.75 0.61
N VAL A 128 -8.70 1.48 0.73
CA VAL A 128 -8.76 2.80 1.40
C VAL A 128 -8.52 2.68 2.90
N THR A 129 -9.09 1.64 3.51
CA THR A 129 -8.96 1.33 4.94
C THR A 129 -8.67 -0.16 5.13
N PRO A 130 -8.08 -0.58 6.27
CA PRO A 130 -7.93 -1.98 6.58
C PRO A 130 -9.27 -2.71 6.60
N GLY A 131 -9.35 -3.87 5.94
CA GLY A 131 -10.57 -4.68 5.86
C GLY A 131 -10.78 -5.28 4.48
N ARG A 132 -11.33 -6.51 4.43
CA ARG A 132 -11.47 -7.26 3.18
C ARG A 132 -12.55 -6.72 2.25
N ASP A 133 -13.61 -6.15 2.84
CA ASP A 133 -14.78 -5.65 2.10
C ASP A 133 -14.78 -4.11 2.01
N THR A 134 -13.62 -3.48 2.24
CA THR A 134 -13.46 -2.03 2.13
C THR A 134 -13.22 -1.62 0.68
N GLU A 135 -13.51 -0.36 0.38
CA GLU A 135 -13.33 0.20 -0.95
C GLU A 135 -11.87 0.09 -1.39
N HIS A 136 -11.69 -0.26 -2.66
CA HIS A 136 -10.39 -0.38 -3.28
C HIS A 136 -10.47 0.03 -4.76
N LEU A 137 -9.37 0.46 -5.33
CA LEU A 137 -9.33 0.82 -6.75
C LEU A 137 -8.19 0.13 -7.49
N TYR A 138 -6.96 0.35 -7.03
CA TYR A 138 -5.79 -0.13 -7.74
C TYR A 138 -5.50 -1.58 -7.40
N GLN A 139 -5.24 -2.38 -8.43
CA GLN A 139 -4.74 -3.75 -8.28
C GLN A 139 -3.25 -3.80 -8.65
N LEU A 140 -2.47 -4.37 -7.77
CA LEU A 140 -1.05 -4.65 -7.97
C LEU A 140 -0.88 -6.12 -8.31
N ALA A 141 0.00 -6.40 -9.27
CA ALA A 141 0.29 -7.77 -9.69
C ALA A 141 1.17 -8.51 -8.68
N SER A 142 1.11 -9.83 -8.70
CA SER A 142 2.07 -10.72 -8.02
C SER A 142 3.49 -10.35 -8.42
N GLY A 143 4.42 -10.36 -7.45
CA GLY A 143 5.81 -9.95 -7.64
C GLY A 143 6.04 -8.43 -7.67
N ALA A 144 5.00 -7.60 -7.59
CA ALA A 144 5.16 -6.15 -7.51
C ALA A 144 5.90 -5.76 -6.21
N LYS A 145 6.85 -4.84 -6.35
CA LYS A 145 7.59 -4.28 -5.21
C LYS A 145 6.79 -3.17 -4.55
N VAL A 146 6.80 -3.15 -3.23
CA VAL A 146 6.15 -2.15 -2.40
C VAL A 146 7.05 -1.72 -1.25
N ALA A 147 6.84 -0.52 -0.75
CA ALA A 147 7.45 -0.04 0.49
C ALA A 147 6.42 -0.12 1.62
N ILE A 148 6.73 -0.82 2.70
CA ILE A 148 5.88 -0.93 3.89
C ILE A 148 6.08 0.32 4.75
N LEU A 149 4.98 0.96 5.17
CA LEU A 149 4.99 2.22 5.92
C LEU A 149 4.48 2.05 7.36
N LYS A 150 3.32 1.41 7.53
CA LYS A 150 2.60 1.27 8.81
C LYS A 150 1.93 -0.09 8.91
N ARG A 151 1.58 -0.46 10.14
CA ARG A 151 0.72 -1.61 10.45
C ARG A 151 -0.55 -1.14 11.13
N GLU A 152 -1.67 -1.77 10.77
CA GLU A 152 -2.93 -1.70 11.52
C GLU A 152 -3.57 -3.07 11.59
N THR A 153 -4.49 -3.23 12.53
CA THR A 153 -5.31 -4.43 12.69
C THR A 153 -6.77 -4.13 12.37
N ALA A 154 -7.43 -5.05 11.68
CA ALA A 154 -8.86 -4.98 11.43
C ALA A 154 -9.53 -6.31 11.78
N GLU A 155 -10.80 -6.26 12.15
CA GLU A 155 -11.58 -7.46 12.34
C GLU A 155 -11.72 -8.22 11.02
N LYS A 156 -11.48 -9.52 11.08
CA LYS A 156 -11.75 -10.41 9.96
C LYS A 156 -13.27 -10.48 9.79
N GLN A 157 -13.77 -9.84 8.76
CA GLN A 157 -15.17 -9.96 8.37
C GLN A 157 -15.42 -11.42 7.97
N SER A 158 -16.14 -12.15 8.82
CA SER A 158 -16.67 -13.45 8.47
C SER A 158 -17.80 -13.21 7.47
N GLY A 159 -17.58 -13.55 6.21
CA GLY A 159 -18.69 -13.64 5.26
C GLY A 159 -19.84 -14.38 5.92
N ALA A 160 -21.07 -13.88 5.79
CA ALA A 160 -22.29 -14.28 6.48
C ALA A 160 -22.22 -15.72 7.03
N ALA A 161 -22.26 -15.84 8.37
CA ALA A 161 -22.31 -17.14 9.02
C ALA A 161 -23.44 -17.95 8.34
N PRO A 162 -23.21 -19.22 7.94
CA PRO A 162 -24.28 -20.05 7.45
C PRO A 162 -25.34 -20.11 8.55
N THR A 163 -26.55 -19.67 8.23
CA THR A 163 -27.72 -19.79 9.13
C THR A 163 -27.69 -21.18 9.73
N PRO A 164 -27.66 -21.35 11.05
CA PRO A 164 -27.62 -22.66 11.66
C PRO A 164 -28.90 -23.40 11.26
N LYS A 165 -28.76 -24.42 10.42
CA LYS A 165 -29.81 -25.41 10.22
C LYS A 165 -30.05 -26.01 11.59
N SER A 166 -31.23 -25.75 12.12
CA SER A 166 -31.75 -26.31 13.36
C SER A 166 -31.47 -27.82 13.44
N GLY A 167 -30.76 -28.21 14.46
CA GLY A 167 -30.65 -29.62 14.84
C GLY A 167 -29.23 -30.15 14.93
N THR A 168 -28.51 -29.82 16.02
CA THR A 168 -27.73 -30.78 16.82
C THR A 168 -27.07 -30.01 17.96
N LYS A 169 -27.52 -30.30 19.20
CA LYS A 169 -26.90 -29.83 20.44
C LYS A 169 -25.54 -30.51 20.58
N THR A 170 -24.50 -29.87 20.20
CA THR A 170 -23.14 -30.18 20.65
C THR A 170 -22.58 -28.93 21.28
N GLY A 171 -22.26 -29.02 22.58
CA GLY A 171 -21.78 -27.90 23.41
C GLY A 171 -20.44 -27.35 22.88
N ALA A 172 -20.51 -26.45 21.94
CA ALA A 172 -19.38 -25.61 21.58
C ALA A 172 -19.41 -24.42 22.53
N LYS A 173 -18.36 -24.28 23.35
CA LYS A 173 -18.07 -23.05 24.12
C LYS A 173 -18.20 -21.86 23.16
N PRO A 174 -18.84 -20.75 23.60
CA PRO A 174 -18.78 -19.51 22.83
C PRO A 174 -17.31 -19.12 22.76
N SER A 175 -16.76 -19.17 21.59
CA SER A 175 -15.39 -18.85 21.30
C SER A 175 -15.21 -17.35 21.26
N ALA A 176 -14.18 -16.92 21.97
CA ALA A 176 -13.20 -15.93 21.59
C ALA A 176 -13.74 -14.70 20.80
N GLY A 177 -13.30 -13.53 21.25
CA GLY A 177 -13.50 -12.24 20.61
C GLY A 177 -13.21 -12.23 19.10
N PRO A 178 -13.41 -11.08 18.44
CA PRO A 178 -13.26 -10.97 17.00
C PRO A 178 -11.87 -11.45 16.56
N VAL A 179 -11.83 -12.23 15.49
CA VAL A 179 -10.56 -12.62 14.86
C VAL A 179 -9.98 -11.40 14.17
N LEU A 180 -8.80 -10.99 14.57
CA LEU A 180 -8.10 -9.84 13.99
C LEU A 180 -7.17 -10.30 12.84
N GLU A 181 -6.99 -9.45 11.85
CA GLU A 181 -6.04 -9.59 10.75
C GLU A 181 -5.16 -8.34 10.68
N ASP A 182 -3.87 -8.56 10.40
CA ASP A 182 -2.92 -7.48 10.22
C ASP A 182 -2.93 -6.96 8.79
N TRP A 183 -2.81 -5.64 8.65
CA TRP A 183 -2.77 -4.92 7.39
C TRP A 183 -1.53 -4.04 7.33
N TRP A 184 -0.89 -4.00 6.17
CA TRP A 184 0.19 -3.09 5.87
C TRP A 184 -0.30 -1.90 5.06
N LEU A 185 0.01 -0.68 5.48
CA LEU A 185 -0.02 0.47 4.60
C LEU A 185 1.22 0.39 3.72
N VAL A 186 1.02 0.30 2.42
CA VAL A 186 2.12 0.17 1.48
C VAL A 186 2.10 1.30 0.46
N ARG A 187 3.30 1.65 -0.03
CA ARG A 187 3.49 2.55 -1.16
C ARG A 187 4.05 1.75 -2.32
N ASP A 188 3.40 1.81 -3.48
CA ASP A 188 3.90 1.16 -4.69
C ASP A 188 4.97 1.98 -5.42
N THR A 189 5.51 1.44 -6.52
CA THR A 189 6.55 2.08 -7.32
C THR A 189 6.07 3.33 -8.08
N LEU A 190 4.75 3.55 -8.18
CA LEU A 190 4.14 4.75 -8.76
C LEU A 190 3.81 5.81 -7.70
N GLY A 191 4.15 5.55 -6.42
CA GLY A 191 3.88 6.44 -5.31
C GLY A 191 2.47 6.36 -4.74
N ARG A 192 1.62 5.44 -5.23
CA ARG A 192 0.25 5.25 -4.73
C ARG A 192 0.29 4.51 -3.39
N VAL A 193 -0.53 4.96 -2.45
CA VAL A 193 -0.60 4.39 -1.10
C VAL A 193 -1.96 3.72 -0.89
N GLY A 194 -1.95 2.57 -0.22
CA GLY A 194 -3.15 1.84 0.15
C GLY A 194 -2.87 0.70 1.13
N TRP A 195 -3.91 0.18 1.74
CA TRP A 195 -3.83 -0.93 2.68
C TRP A 195 -3.88 -2.28 1.96
N VAL A 196 -3.00 -3.18 2.38
CA VAL A 196 -2.88 -4.55 1.87
C VAL A 196 -2.84 -5.51 3.07
N LEU A 197 -3.54 -6.65 2.95
CA LEU A 197 -3.51 -7.68 3.97
C LEU A 197 -2.07 -8.19 4.17
N SER A 198 -1.58 -8.22 5.41
CA SER A 198 -0.15 -8.43 5.74
C SER A 198 0.44 -9.71 5.13
N ARG A 199 -0.32 -10.81 5.13
CA ARG A 199 0.10 -12.10 4.57
C ARG A 199 0.26 -12.12 3.04
N MET A 200 -0.17 -11.05 2.35
CA MET A 200 0.00 -10.89 0.90
C MET A 200 1.35 -10.27 0.54
N VAL A 201 2.13 -9.85 1.55
CA VAL A 201 3.42 -9.18 1.36
C VAL A 201 4.51 -9.99 2.03
N ASP A 202 5.53 -10.37 1.29
CA ASP A 202 6.81 -10.84 1.82
C ASP A 202 7.75 -9.66 2.00
N ILE A 203 8.33 -9.51 3.17
CA ILE A 203 9.40 -8.54 3.38
C ILE A 203 10.64 -9.05 2.65
N ASP A 204 11.21 -8.18 1.81
CA ASP A 204 12.38 -8.50 0.98
C ASP A 204 13.67 -8.44 1.84
N VAL A 205 13.98 -9.54 2.49
CA VAL A 205 15.15 -9.72 3.37
C VAL A 205 16.14 -10.66 2.69
N PRO A 206 17.44 -10.31 2.64
CA PRO A 206 18.47 -11.21 2.13
C PRO A 206 18.43 -12.59 2.80
N LEU A 207 18.63 -13.66 2.03
CA LEU A 207 18.54 -15.03 2.52
C LEU A 207 19.51 -15.31 3.69
N ASP A 208 20.71 -14.70 3.65
CA ASP A 208 21.71 -14.78 4.71
C ASP A 208 21.23 -14.23 6.05
N ILE A 209 20.21 -13.37 6.05
CA ILE A 209 19.58 -12.82 7.26
C ILE A 209 18.27 -13.55 7.57
N ALA A 210 17.48 -13.88 6.55
CA ALA A 210 16.17 -14.52 6.72
C ALA A 210 16.27 -15.85 7.51
N GLN A 211 17.34 -16.61 7.33
CA GLN A 211 17.59 -17.86 8.06
C GLN A 211 17.64 -17.68 9.60
N TYR A 212 17.92 -16.46 10.08
CA TYR A 212 17.98 -16.16 11.52
C TYR A 212 16.63 -15.67 12.08
N ALA A 213 15.55 -15.70 11.33
CA ALA A 213 14.22 -15.32 11.82
C ALA A 213 13.74 -16.21 12.98
N GLU A 214 14.15 -17.48 13.02
CA GLU A 214 13.82 -18.43 14.11
C GLU A 214 12.30 -18.56 14.36
N GLY A 215 11.50 -18.55 13.27
CA GLY A 215 10.05 -18.63 13.36
C GLY A 215 9.34 -17.30 13.64
N GLN A 216 10.08 -16.22 13.83
CA GLN A 216 9.52 -14.88 14.00
C GLN A 216 9.16 -14.26 12.63
N ARG A 217 8.20 -13.35 12.63
CA ARG A 217 7.81 -12.55 11.47
C ARG A 217 8.58 -11.24 11.42
N PHE A 218 9.16 -10.92 10.28
CA PHE A 218 9.73 -9.58 10.06
C PHE A 218 8.60 -8.53 10.01
N VAL A 219 8.86 -7.37 10.63
CA VAL A 219 7.98 -6.21 10.67
C VAL A 219 8.64 -5.02 10.00
N ALA A 220 9.94 -4.82 10.27
CA ALA A 220 10.74 -3.81 9.60
C ALA A 220 12.16 -4.33 9.37
N PHE A 221 12.84 -3.77 8.36
CA PHE A 221 14.17 -4.20 7.95
C PHE A 221 14.95 -3.02 7.37
N PHE A 222 16.16 -2.78 7.90
CA PHE A 222 16.97 -1.63 7.54
C PHE A 222 18.44 -2.00 7.36
N ALA A 223 19.07 -1.44 6.33
CA ALA A 223 20.51 -1.35 6.27
C ALA A 223 20.98 -0.15 7.11
N LEU A 224 21.86 -0.39 8.09
CA LEU A 224 22.39 0.65 8.98
C LEU A 224 23.60 1.36 8.37
N ASN A 225 24.59 0.58 7.95
CA ASN A 225 25.81 1.01 7.28
C ASN A 225 26.39 -0.16 6.49
N GLU A 226 27.54 0.08 5.86
CA GLU A 226 28.32 -0.94 5.16
C GLU A 226 29.72 -1.03 5.75
N VAL A 227 30.31 -2.22 5.73
CA VAL A 227 31.71 -2.48 6.04
C VAL A 227 32.42 -3.02 4.82
N GLU A 228 33.71 -2.67 4.69
CA GLU A 228 34.54 -3.23 3.63
C GLU A 228 35.02 -4.63 4.04
N ASP A 229 34.85 -5.58 3.16
CA ASP A 229 35.32 -6.95 3.29
C ASP A 229 36.26 -7.29 2.12
N ASN A 230 37.37 -7.95 2.44
CA ASN A 230 38.33 -8.42 1.43
C ASN A 230 38.41 -9.95 1.52
N ASP A 231 37.64 -10.62 0.70
CA ASP A 231 37.66 -12.07 0.58
C ASP A 231 38.47 -12.48 -0.66
N LYS A 232 39.59 -13.16 -0.46
CA LYS A 232 40.47 -13.68 -1.55
C LYS A 232 40.86 -12.63 -2.57
N GLY A 233 41.09 -11.40 -2.13
CA GLY A 233 41.50 -10.28 -3.00
C GLY A 233 40.34 -9.57 -3.70
N VAL A 234 39.09 -9.96 -3.45
CA VAL A 234 37.89 -9.27 -3.92
C VAL A 234 37.38 -8.33 -2.84
N GLN A 235 37.49 -7.02 -3.07
CA GLN A 235 36.92 -6.02 -2.18
C GLN A 235 35.41 -5.90 -2.44
N LYS A 236 34.60 -6.01 -1.40
CA LYS A 236 33.15 -5.79 -1.44
C LYS A 236 32.69 -4.99 -0.24
N LYS A 237 31.64 -4.20 -0.42
CA LYS A 237 30.91 -3.56 0.68
C LYS A 237 29.77 -4.45 1.12
N VAL A 238 29.72 -4.75 2.41
CA VAL A 238 28.72 -5.64 2.98
C VAL A 238 27.87 -4.84 3.97
N PRO A 239 26.56 -4.74 3.75
CA PRO A 239 25.68 -3.99 4.63
C PRO A 239 25.48 -4.70 5.97
N GLN A 240 25.26 -3.91 7.02
CA GLN A 240 24.89 -4.36 8.36
C GLN A 240 23.42 -3.99 8.60
N TYR A 241 22.68 -4.85 9.28
CA TYR A 241 21.23 -4.78 9.29
C TYR A 241 20.64 -4.65 10.69
N LEU A 242 19.55 -3.87 10.79
CA LEU A 242 18.58 -3.93 11.86
C LEU A 242 17.36 -4.71 11.38
N CYS A 243 17.03 -5.78 12.10
CA CYS A 243 15.81 -6.56 11.92
C CYS A 243 14.85 -6.29 13.07
N VAL A 244 13.64 -5.96 12.75
CA VAL A 244 12.53 -5.76 13.70
C VAL A 244 11.54 -6.90 13.50
N LEU A 245 11.23 -7.63 14.56
CA LEU A 245 10.58 -8.93 14.52
C LEU A 245 9.41 -8.98 15.51
N THR A 246 8.48 -9.87 15.26
CA THR A 246 7.35 -10.18 16.15
C THR A 246 6.95 -11.64 16.03
N ASP A 247 6.16 -12.12 16.98
CA ASP A 247 5.50 -13.42 16.86
C ASP A 247 4.64 -13.48 15.59
N PRO A 248 4.53 -14.65 14.92
CA PRO A 248 3.81 -14.79 13.65
C PRO A 248 2.28 -14.86 13.82
N HIS A 249 1.74 -14.09 14.77
CA HIS A 249 0.30 -13.99 15.04
C HIS A 249 -0.23 -12.63 14.61
N ASP A 250 -1.45 -12.60 14.08
CA ASP A 250 -2.16 -11.37 13.78
C ASP A 250 -2.87 -10.82 15.02
N GLY A 251 -3.12 -9.51 15.04
CA GLY A 251 -3.89 -8.85 16.09
C GLY A 251 -3.12 -8.58 17.38
N LEU A 252 -1.81 -8.59 17.35
CA LEU A 252 -0.99 -8.22 18.51
C LEU A 252 -1.19 -6.75 18.88
N PRO A 253 -1.18 -6.38 20.19
CA PRO A 253 -1.38 -5.01 20.67
C PRO A 253 -0.17 -4.08 20.45
N PHE A 254 0.88 -4.61 19.90
CA PHE A 254 2.12 -3.94 19.51
C PHE A 254 2.49 -4.34 18.09
N ASP A 255 3.39 -3.57 17.43
CA ASP A 255 3.84 -3.90 16.09
C ASP A 255 5.01 -4.89 16.12
N PHE A 256 5.89 -4.76 17.12
CA PHE A 256 7.04 -5.66 17.27
C PHE A 256 7.38 -5.88 18.75
N ASP A 257 7.96 -7.03 19.04
CA ASP A 257 8.40 -7.40 20.39
C ASP A 257 9.92 -7.67 20.48
N GLN A 258 10.61 -7.68 19.33
CA GLN A 258 12.03 -8.01 19.28
C GLN A 258 12.76 -7.19 18.21
N VAL A 259 14.02 -6.86 18.51
CA VAL A 259 14.97 -6.32 17.54
C VAL A 259 16.26 -7.12 17.56
N ARG A 260 16.90 -7.23 16.39
CA ARG A 260 18.24 -7.84 16.23
C ARG A 260 19.08 -6.98 15.29
N VAL A 261 20.35 -6.80 15.65
CA VAL A 261 21.33 -6.16 14.78
C VAL A 261 22.33 -7.22 14.32
N PHE A 262 22.49 -7.32 13.00
CA PHE A 262 23.45 -8.20 12.37
C PHE A 262 24.62 -7.39 11.83
N THR A 263 25.83 -7.75 12.23
CA THR A 263 27.08 -7.17 11.74
C THR A 263 27.88 -8.22 10.98
N TRP A 264 28.61 -7.76 9.97
CA TRP A 264 29.46 -8.63 9.19
C TRP A 264 30.81 -8.85 9.89
N ASN A 265 31.19 -10.12 10.10
CA ASN A 265 32.50 -10.48 10.61
C ASN A 265 33.45 -10.70 9.43
N THR A 266 34.37 -9.76 9.22
CA THR A 266 35.34 -9.78 8.10
C THR A 266 36.40 -10.88 8.19
N ARG A 267 36.60 -11.50 9.38
CA ARG A 267 37.52 -12.64 9.55
C ARG A 267 36.87 -13.96 9.19
N LYS A 268 35.55 -14.08 9.43
CA LYS A 268 34.79 -15.32 9.22
C LYS A 268 33.90 -15.25 7.97
N HIS A 269 33.84 -14.10 7.31
CA HIS A 269 33.04 -13.81 6.11
C HIS A 269 31.56 -14.23 6.28
N ARG A 270 30.98 -13.88 7.44
CA ARG A 270 29.57 -14.19 7.75
C ARG A 270 28.94 -13.14 8.67
N TYR A 271 27.60 -13.11 8.69
CA TYR A 271 26.87 -12.32 9.67
C TYR A 271 26.92 -12.93 11.06
N GLU A 272 27.04 -12.07 12.06
CA GLU A 272 26.96 -12.41 13.49
C GLU A 272 25.96 -11.46 14.16
N THR A 273 25.20 -11.97 15.14
CA THR A 273 24.29 -11.15 15.94
C THR A 273 25.10 -10.29 16.91
N ALA A 274 25.13 -8.98 16.64
CA ALA A 274 25.79 -8.01 17.50
C ALA A 274 24.92 -7.56 18.68
N TYR A 275 23.61 -7.56 18.48
CA TYR A 275 22.64 -7.13 19.49
C TYR A 275 21.32 -7.85 19.34
N ARG A 276 20.68 -8.15 20.48
CA ARG A 276 19.33 -8.70 20.56
C ARG A 276 18.61 -8.15 21.78
N GLU A 277 17.43 -7.59 21.57
CA GLU A 277 16.50 -7.19 22.63
C GLU A 277 15.13 -7.76 22.33
N HIS A 278 14.43 -8.27 23.32
CA HIS A 278 13.12 -8.87 23.21
C HIS A 278 12.22 -8.47 24.38
N GLY A 279 10.92 -8.77 24.27
CA GLY A 279 9.92 -8.37 25.27
C GLY A 279 9.60 -6.89 25.17
N LEU A 280 9.62 -6.34 23.96
CA LEU A 280 9.26 -4.96 23.67
C LEU A 280 7.77 -4.87 23.32
N ASP A 281 7.12 -3.81 23.78
CA ASP A 281 5.81 -3.39 23.27
C ASP A 281 6.05 -2.26 22.25
N GLY A 282 6.71 -2.62 21.14
CA GLY A 282 7.20 -1.68 20.14
C GLY A 282 6.11 -1.24 19.14
N VAL A 283 6.19 0.01 18.70
CA VAL A 283 5.28 0.59 17.69
C VAL A 283 6.06 1.28 16.57
N LEU A 284 5.61 1.11 15.35
CA LEU A 284 6.19 1.79 14.19
C LEU A 284 5.87 3.31 14.22
N PRO A 285 6.67 4.14 13.56
CA PRO A 285 7.86 3.80 12.79
C PRO A 285 9.11 3.62 13.67
N VAL A 286 10.03 2.79 13.16
CA VAL A 286 11.44 2.81 13.58
C VAL A 286 12.15 3.84 12.72
N THR A 287 12.99 4.66 13.34
CA THR A 287 13.74 5.72 12.64
C THR A 287 15.22 5.37 12.57
N ILE A 288 15.80 5.49 11.39
CA ILE A 288 17.25 5.32 11.15
C ILE A 288 17.85 6.67 10.80
N THR A 289 18.95 7.01 11.45
CA THR A 289 19.71 8.25 11.20
C THR A 289 21.21 8.02 11.40
N LYS A 290 22.00 9.05 11.25
CA LYS A 290 23.42 9.09 11.62
C LYS A 290 23.64 10.28 12.51
N GLU A 291 24.41 10.10 13.58
CA GLU A 291 24.74 11.17 14.52
C GLU A 291 26.24 11.15 14.81
N ASP A 292 26.80 12.31 15.10
CA ASP A 292 28.18 12.45 15.50
C ASP A 292 28.31 12.25 17.01
N PHE A 293 29.24 11.38 17.40
CA PHE A 293 29.55 11.03 18.79
C PHE A 293 31.00 11.43 19.15
N ASP A 294 31.40 12.64 18.82
CA ASP A 294 32.73 13.18 19.11
C ASP A 294 33.88 12.24 18.69
N LYS A 295 34.54 11.62 19.68
CA LYS A 295 35.67 10.73 19.42
C LYS A 295 35.33 9.44 18.70
N GLU A 296 34.03 9.02 18.68
CA GLU A 296 33.58 7.82 17.98
C GLU A 296 33.18 8.12 16.52
N GLY A 297 33.08 9.42 16.18
CA GLY A 297 32.72 9.88 14.83
C GLY A 297 31.24 9.70 14.49
N ASN A 298 30.91 9.78 13.20
CA ASN A 298 29.53 9.71 12.71
C ASN A 298 29.07 8.25 12.62
N LEU A 299 28.17 7.86 13.54
CA LEU A 299 27.69 6.49 13.68
C LEU A 299 26.23 6.33 13.25
N PRO A 300 25.85 5.15 12.73
CA PRO A 300 24.45 4.80 12.55
C PRO A 300 23.71 4.76 13.87
N VAL A 301 22.52 5.35 13.86
CA VAL A 301 21.61 5.41 15.00
C VAL A 301 20.26 4.86 14.60
N PHE A 302 19.65 4.05 15.46
CA PHE A 302 18.27 3.67 15.32
C PHE A 302 17.47 4.05 16.56
N ILE A 303 16.22 4.48 16.34
CA ILE A 303 15.31 4.92 17.39
C ILE A 303 14.09 4.01 17.36
N LEU A 304 13.84 3.35 18.46
CA LEU A 304 12.67 2.51 18.69
C LEU A 304 11.64 3.28 19.49
N ARG A 305 10.39 3.16 19.14
CA ARG A 305 9.25 3.65 19.91
C ARG A 305 8.66 2.47 20.68
N VAL A 306 8.67 2.53 22.01
CA VAL A 306 8.27 1.40 22.87
C VAL A 306 7.27 1.90 23.91
N LYS A 307 6.15 1.21 24.06
CA LYS A 307 5.19 1.48 25.13
C LYS A 307 5.74 1.01 26.46
N ASP A 308 5.55 1.80 27.49
CA ASP A 308 5.79 1.39 28.88
C ASP A 308 4.56 0.68 29.47
N ASP A 309 4.66 0.26 30.74
CA ASP A 309 3.56 -0.41 31.45
C ASP A 309 2.30 0.47 31.62
N ALA A 310 2.43 1.79 31.46
CA ALA A 310 1.32 2.75 31.47
C ALA A 310 0.71 2.99 30.07
N GLY A 311 1.29 2.39 29.04
CA GLY A 311 0.90 2.56 27.65
C GLY A 311 1.48 3.82 26.96
N THR A 312 2.35 4.55 27.66
CA THR A 312 3.01 5.73 27.09
C THR A 312 4.12 5.30 26.14
N VAL A 313 4.16 5.89 24.96
CA VAL A 313 5.20 5.62 23.96
C VAL A 313 6.46 6.44 24.28
N ASN A 314 7.56 5.76 24.56
CA ASN A 314 8.86 6.34 24.82
C ASN A 314 9.83 6.00 23.69
N GLU A 315 10.73 6.93 23.36
CA GLU A 315 11.80 6.68 22.39
C GLU A 315 13.03 6.09 23.10
N ARG A 316 13.57 5.04 22.48
CA ARG A 316 14.85 4.43 22.89
C ARG A 316 15.82 4.55 21.75
N LYS A 317 16.92 5.29 21.98
CA LYS A 317 17.96 5.53 20.98
C LYS A 317 19.11 4.54 21.17
N TYR A 318 19.62 4.02 20.06
CA TYR A 318 20.75 3.10 20.01
C TYR A 318 21.74 3.54 18.94
N LYS A 319 23.04 3.41 19.22
CA LYS A 319 24.10 3.63 18.22
C LYS A 319 24.83 2.32 17.92
N LEU A 320 25.26 2.18 16.67
CA LEU A 320 26.10 1.08 16.22
C LEU A 320 27.52 1.59 15.99
N ASN A 321 28.46 1.21 16.88
CA ASN A 321 29.89 1.31 16.64
C ASN A 321 30.43 -0.11 16.43
N THR A 322 30.48 -0.51 15.16
CA THR A 322 30.70 -1.90 14.73
C THR A 322 31.86 -2.58 15.46
N PRO A 323 31.63 -3.77 16.03
CA PRO A 323 30.40 -4.57 16.04
C PRO A 323 29.49 -4.33 17.26
N ILE A 324 29.63 -3.24 17.98
CA ILE A 324 29.00 -3.01 19.29
C ILE A 324 27.80 -2.08 19.14
N VAL A 325 26.65 -2.53 19.63
CA VAL A 325 25.44 -1.69 19.78
C VAL A 325 25.31 -1.23 21.22
N ARG A 326 25.06 0.05 21.44
CA ARG A 326 24.85 0.65 22.76
C ARG A 326 23.64 1.54 22.79
N ARG A 327 22.85 1.45 23.86
CA ARG A 327 21.78 2.40 24.12
C ARG A 327 22.39 3.77 24.45
N VAL A 328 21.86 4.81 23.84
CA VAL A 328 22.17 6.21 24.15
C VAL A 328 21.11 6.69 25.14
N LEU A 329 21.51 6.97 26.36
CA LEU A 329 20.60 7.42 27.41
C LEU A 329 20.34 8.92 27.27
N ALA A 330 19.10 9.35 27.53
CA ALA A 330 18.78 10.75 27.65
C ALA A 330 19.43 11.37 28.91
N PRO A 331 19.71 12.67 28.93
CA PRO A 331 20.21 13.33 30.13
C PRO A 331 19.30 13.05 31.34
N GLY A 332 19.88 12.42 32.41
CA GLY A 332 19.13 12.05 33.62
C GLY A 332 18.44 10.68 33.57
N GLU A 333 18.48 9.98 32.46
CA GLU A 333 17.97 8.60 32.36
C GLU A 333 18.95 7.62 33.03
N VAL A 334 18.41 6.80 33.94
CA VAL A 334 19.21 5.71 34.60
C VAL A 334 18.96 4.43 33.81
N PRO A 335 20.02 3.63 33.53
CA PRO A 335 19.88 2.34 32.88
C PRO A 335 18.96 1.42 33.69
N THR A 336 17.76 1.15 33.21
CA THR A 336 16.91 0.10 33.79
C THR A 336 17.53 -1.25 33.43
N ARG A 337 18.02 -1.99 34.46
CA ARG A 337 18.36 -3.42 34.28
C ARG A 337 17.06 -4.11 33.78
N SER A 338 17.12 -4.71 32.62
CA SER A 338 16.02 -5.51 32.10
C SER A 338 15.75 -6.64 33.11
N GLY A 339 14.74 -6.43 33.95
CA GLY A 339 14.24 -7.44 34.85
C GLY A 339 13.58 -8.55 34.01
N LYS A 340 14.03 -9.79 34.23
CA LYS A 340 13.38 -10.98 33.73
C LYS A 340 11.91 -10.97 34.21
N LYS A 341 10.98 -10.42 33.39
CA LYS A 341 9.55 -10.67 33.62
C LYS A 341 9.30 -12.15 33.25
N ARG A 342 9.22 -13.03 34.28
CA ARG A 342 8.65 -14.35 34.12
C ARG A 342 7.16 -14.14 33.77
N ARG A 343 6.81 -14.38 32.49
CA ARG A 343 5.41 -14.66 32.14
C ARG A 343 5.10 -16.06 32.68
N GLY A 344 4.21 -16.13 33.70
CA GLY A 344 3.58 -17.34 34.18
C GLY A 344 2.43 -17.75 33.25
#